data_9d500af68fbbc37e59c65b83986ce3ed
#
_entry.id   9d500af68fbbc37e59c65b83986ce3ed
#
_cell.length_a   1.000
_cell.length_b   1.000
_cell.length_c   1.000
_cell.angle_alpha   90.00
_cell.angle_beta   90.00
_cell.angle_gamma   90.00
#
_symmetry.space_group_name_H-M   'P 1'
#
loop_
_entity.id
_entity.type
_entity.pdbx_description
1 polymer ?
#
loop_
_entity_poly.entity_id
_entity_poly.type
_entity_poly.pdbx_seq_one_letter_code
_entity_poly.pdbx_strand_id
1 'polypeptide(L)'
;MNAHTRLDHALRGLPVDRPPIWFMRQAGRYLPEYRAVRERVSFLDLCGDADLACEVTVQPIDRFGVDAAIVFSDILTVPEALGMKVVFEAGGGPKLPEPLRDAAQVDQLRRPDVSVALPVVPETLRRFRAARPETPILGFAGAPFTLLCYMVEGGGSDDWIETKKLLLSAPDRARKVLDLLADVVGDYLQSQIDAGAAGVQIFDTWAGILSVDDYRTFALPAVQRALARVKGAPRIHFTRDTMPFLHLAKETGADVIGLDWRADVTWARKVLGDTPIQGNLDPIALYGPADTITRKVHAICDAAGPVGHVFNLGHGITPKTPIAGVEAMVAAVKSRRNP
;
A
#
# COMPACT_ATOMS: atom_id res chain seq x y z
N MET A 1 23.95 -0.62 -10.66
CA MET A 1 22.80 0.34 -10.74
C MET A 1 22.52 0.89 -9.36
N ASN A 2 22.25 2.20 -9.21
CA ASN A 2 21.86 2.78 -7.90
C ASN A 2 20.37 2.49 -7.59
N ALA A 3 19.94 2.78 -6.35
CA ALA A 3 18.58 2.45 -5.89
C ALA A 3 17.48 3.18 -6.67
N HIS A 4 17.67 4.47 -6.97
CA HIS A 4 16.71 5.25 -7.75
C HIS A 4 16.50 4.68 -9.16
N THR A 5 17.58 4.45 -9.89
CA THR A 5 17.51 3.89 -11.26
C THR A 5 16.90 2.49 -11.24
N ARG A 6 17.29 1.65 -10.26
CA ARG A 6 16.78 0.27 -10.15
C ARG A 6 15.27 0.26 -9.90
N LEU A 7 14.79 1.09 -8.98
CA LEU A 7 13.35 1.16 -8.69
C LEU A 7 12.58 1.73 -9.88
N ASP A 8 12.99 2.87 -10.44
CA ASP A 8 12.30 3.50 -11.58
C ASP A 8 12.23 2.56 -12.79
N HIS A 9 13.35 1.91 -13.13
CA HIS A 9 13.38 0.94 -14.23
C HIS A 9 12.43 -0.25 -13.97
N ALA A 10 12.45 -0.83 -12.78
CA ALA A 10 11.57 -1.95 -12.45
C ALA A 10 10.09 -1.54 -12.53
N LEU A 11 9.72 -0.36 -12.02
CA LEU A 11 8.36 0.16 -12.06
C LEU A 11 7.89 0.48 -13.49
N ARG A 12 8.82 0.74 -14.42
CA ARG A 12 8.51 1.03 -15.83
C ARG A 12 8.69 -0.16 -16.78
N GLY A 13 9.01 -1.35 -16.24
CA GLY A 13 9.26 -2.51 -17.09
C GLY A 13 10.53 -2.43 -17.90
N LEU A 14 11.54 -1.72 -17.41
CA LEU A 14 12.87 -1.63 -18.01
C LEU A 14 13.85 -2.61 -17.37
N PRO A 15 14.94 -3.01 -18.04
CA PRO A 15 15.93 -3.92 -17.49
C PRO A 15 16.59 -3.39 -16.22
N VAL A 16 16.85 -4.27 -15.27
CA VAL A 16 17.53 -4.00 -13.98
C VAL A 16 18.58 -5.07 -13.69
N ASP A 17 19.62 -4.71 -12.95
CA ASP A 17 20.68 -5.63 -12.51
C ASP A 17 20.17 -6.73 -11.54
N ARG A 18 19.13 -6.46 -10.82
CA ARG A 18 18.35 -7.36 -9.96
C ARG A 18 17.02 -6.70 -9.59
N PRO A 19 16.03 -7.46 -9.10
CA PRO A 19 14.80 -6.85 -8.58
C PRO A 19 15.12 -5.88 -7.43
N PRO A 20 14.57 -4.64 -7.43
CA PRO A 20 14.59 -3.80 -6.23
C PRO A 20 13.71 -4.44 -5.15
N ILE A 21 14.09 -4.22 -3.88
CA ILE A 21 13.34 -4.70 -2.72
C ILE A 21 12.93 -3.55 -1.81
N TRP A 22 11.67 -3.54 -1.46
CA TRP A 22 11.08 -2.91 -0.29
C TRP A 22 9.95 -3.82 0.22
N PHE A 23 9.38 -3.59 1.41
CA PHE A 23 8.27 -4.43 1.86
C PHE A 23 7.25 -3.68 2.70
N MET A 24 5.99 -4.09 2.56
CA MET A 24 4.84 -3.46 3.23
C MET A 24 4.99 -3.56 4.74
N ARG A 25 4.78 -2.44 5.45
CA ARG A 25 4.97 -2.26 6.89
C ARG A 25 6.42 -2.46 7.33
N GLN A 26 7.40 -2.14 6.47
CA GLN A 26 8.83 -2.25 6.80
C GLN A 26 9.21 -1.43 8.04
N ALA A 27 8.61 -0.26 8.28
CA ALA A 27 8.60 0.39 9.59
C ALA A 27 7.45 -0.19 10.41
N GLY A 28 7.74 -0.86 11.50
CA GLY A 28 6.68 -1.54 12.24
C GLY A 28 7.10 -2.22 13.54
N ARG A 29 6.13 -2.74 14.26
CA ARG A 29 6.27 -3.30 15.63
C ARG A 29 7.27 -4.46 15.77
N TYR A 30 7.70 -5.11 14.69
CA TYR A 30 8.74 -6.14 14.74
C TYR A 30 10.15 -5.55 15.01
N LEU A 31 10.37 -4.24 14.68
CA LEU A 31 11.61 -3.53 14.91
C LEU A 31 11.73 -3.03 16.36
N PRO A 32 12.83 -3.29 17.07
CA PRO A 32 13.07 -2.75 18.40
C PRO A 32 13.08 -1.22 18.43
N GLU A 33 13.74 -0.59 17.46
CA GLU A 33 13.84 0.87 17.31
C GLU A 33 12.48 1.53 17.09
N TYR A 34 11.59 0.90 16.33
CA TYR A 34 10.21 1.36 16.17
C TYR A 34 9.45 1.27 17.51
N ARG A 35 9.59 0.17 18.25
CA ARG A 35 8.94 0.01 19.56
C ARG A 35 9.42 1.06 20.55
N ALA A 36 10.71 1.41 20.55
CA ALA A 36 11.26 2.48 21.41
C ALA A 36 10.61 3.85 21.13
N VAL A 37 10.31 4.18 19.87
CA VAL A 37 9.52 5.38 19.53
C VAL A 37 8.09 5.23 20.07
N ARG A 38 7.45 4.08 19.88
CA ARG A 38 6.06 3.82 20.32
C ARG A 38 5.86 3.79 21.84
N GLU A 39 6.91 3.59 22.61
CA GLU A 39 6.88 3.71 24.08
C GLU A 39 6.70 5.16 24.54
N ARG A 40 7.13 6.13 23.72
CA ARG A 40 7.08 7.58 24.03
C ARG A 40 5.86 8.29 23.49
N VAL A 41 5.26 7.78 22.39
CA VAL A 41 4.18 8.46 21.68
C VAL A 41 3.08 7.50 21.26
N SER A 42 1.83 8.00 21.15
CA SER A 42 0.71 7.24 20.62
C SER A 42 0.87 6.97 19.12
N PHE A 43 0.08 6.04 18.57
CA PHE A 43 0.11 5.77 17.13
C PHE A 43 -0.38 6.98 16.30
N LEU A 44 -1.41 7.66 16.79
CA LEU A 44 -1.95 8.84 16.12
C LEU A 44 -0.96 10.01 16.17
N ASP A 45 -0.30 10.23 17.31
CA ASP A 45 0.73 11.26 17.42
C ASP A 45 1.89 10.98 16.47
N LEU A 46 2.30 9.70 16.36
CA LEU A 46 3.34 9.28 15.41
C LEU A 46 2.93 9.54 13.96
N CYS A 47 1.67 9.28 13.60
CA CYS A 47 1.15 9.57 12.26
C CYS A 47 0.92 11.07 12.02
N GLY A 48 0.73 11.84 13.08
CA GLY A 48 0.48 13.28 13.05
C GLY A 48 1.74 14.17 13.08
N ASP A 49 2.91 13.58 13.27
CA ASP A 49 4.18 14.29 13.38
C ASP A 49 5.16 13.87 12.27
N ALA A 50 5.54 14.84 11.43
CA ALA A 50 6.40 14.56 10.27
C ALA A 50 7.86 14.19 10.65
N ASP A 51 8.38 14.65 11.80
CA ASP A 51 9.71 14.28 12.28
C ASP A 51 9.72 12.83 12.76
N LEU A 52 8.74 12.46 13.58
CA LEU A 52 8.60 11.10 14.10
C LEU A 52 8.30 10.09 12.96
N ALA A 53 7.42 10.48 12.03
CA ALA A 53 7.13 9.65 10.85
C ALA A 53 8.37 9.47 9.97
N CYS A 54 9.20 10.50 9.81
CA CYS A 54 10.47 10.42 9.10
C CYS A 54 11.47 9.52 9.86
N GLU A 55 11.62 9.68 11.18
CA GLU A 55 12.48 8.85 12.02
C GLU A 55 12.18 7.37 11.80
N VAL A 56 10.92 6.96 11.92
CA VAL A 56 10.56 5.55 11.76
C VAL A 56 10.63 5.06 10.30
N THR A 57 10.44 5.94 9.32
CA THR A 57 10.59 5.62 7.89
C THR A 57 12.04 5.28 7.56
N VAL A 58 13.01 5.92 8.20
CA VAL A 58 14.45 5.71 7.99
C VAL A 58 14.94 4.40 8.60
N GLN A 59 14.39 3.95 9.73
CA GLN A 59 14.86 2.78 10.48
C GLN A 59 15.08 1.51 9.64
N PRO A 60 14.13 1.05 8.80
CA PRO A 60 14.34 -0.16 7.98
C PRO A 60 15.38 0.04 6.87
N ILE A 61 15.60 1.27 6.40
CA ILE A 61 16.64 1.59 5.43
C ILE A 61 18.01 1.36 6.05
N ASP A 62 18.23 1.95 7.23
CA ASP A 62 19.50 1.86 7.96
C ASP A 62 19.79 0.43 8.42
N ARG A 63 18.77 -0.32 8.83
CA ARG A 63 18.93 -1.70 9.32
C ARG A 63 19.17 -2.72 8.20
N PHE A 64 18.38 -2.68 7.14
CA PHE A 64 18.38 -3.75 6.12
C PHE A 64 18.97 -3.31 4.79
N GLY A 65 19.13 -2.01 4.56
CA GLY A 65 19.60 -1.47 3.29
C GLY A 65 18.70 -1.84 2.11
N VAL A 66 17.38 -1.85 2.29
CA VAL A 66 16.42 -2.06 1.19
C VAL A 66 16.54 -0.97 0.14
N ASP A 67 16.06 -1.23 -1.09
CA ASP A 67 16.25 -0.32 -2.23
C ASP A 67 15.27 0.86 -2.23
N ALA A 68 14.16 0.78 -1.49
CA ALA A 68 13.21 1.89 -1.38
C ALA A 68 12.60 1.97 0.01
N ALA A 69 12.26 3.18 0.40
CA ALA A 69 11.37 3.44 1.53
C ALA A 69 9.90 3.46 1.07
N ILE A 70 8.99 3.22 2.01
CA ILE A 70 7.61 3.68 1.93
C ILE A 70 7.35 4.59 3.11
N VAL A 71 6.73 5.74 2.88
CA VAL A 71 6.46 6.72 3.93
C VAL A 71 5.61 6.08 5.04
N PHE A 72 5.93 6.38 6.29
CA PHE A 72 5.12 5.92 7.42
C PHE A 72 3.87 6.78 7.57
N SER A 73 2.71 6.17 7.59
CA SER A 73 1.40 6.78 7.82
C SER A 73 0.33 5.69 8.01
N ASP A 74 -0.93 6.10 8.12
CA ASP A 74 -2.11 5.22 8.10
C ASP A 74 -3.05 5.58 6.93
N ILE A 75 -3.77 4.58 6.39
CA ILE A 75 -4.73 4.81 5.30
C ILE A 75 -5.98 5.59 5.76
N LEU A 76 -6.28 5.57 7.05
CA LEU A 76 -7.49 6.21 7.62
C LEU A 76 -7.33 7.71 7.84
N THR A 77 -6.16 8.29 7.54
CA THR A 77 -5.99 9.75 7.46
C THR A 77 -6.96 10.41 6.47
N VAL A 78 -7.36 9.69 5.40
CA VAL A 78 -8.36 10.18 4.44
C VAL A 78 -9.78 10.25 5.06
N PRO A 79 -10.34 9.21 5.71
CA PRO A 79 -11.57 9.34 6.49
C PRO A 79 -11.51 10.45 7.57
N GLU A 80 -10.39 10.62 8.26
CA GLU A 80 -10.21 11.73 9.22
C GLU A 80 -10.30 13.10 8.55
N ALA A 81 -9.67 13.27 7.38
CA ALA A 81 -9.78 14.49 6.59
C ALA A 81 -11.19 14.78 6.08
N LEU A 82 -12.04 13.73 5.98
CA LEU A 82 -13.47 13.85 5.69
C LEU A 82 -14.33 14.13 6.94
N GLY A 83 -13.71 14.32 8.11
CA GLY A 83 -14.37 14.64 9.37
C GLY A 83 -14.79 13.43 10.21
N MET A 84 -14.40 12.21 9.84
CA MET A 84 -14.70 11.02 10.65
C MET A 84 -13.68 10.86 11.78
N LYS A 85 -14.15 10.53 12.97
CA LYS A 85 -13.28 10.21 14.10
C LYS A 85 -12.69 8.82 13.94
N VAL A 86 -11.37 8.70 14.01
CA VAL A 86 -10.66 7.41 14.05
C VAL A 86 -10.03 7.22 15.43
N VAL A 87 -10.18 6.04 16.00
CA VAL A 87 -9.57 5.66 17.29
C VAL A 87 -8.85 4.33 17.15
N PHE A 88 -7.76 4.16 17.90
CA PHE A 88 -7.01 2.91 17.99
C PHE A 88 -7.08 2.40 19.44
N GLU A 89 -7.75 1.28 19.64
CA GLU A 89 -7.80 0.62 20.94
C GLU A 89 -6.54 -0.21 21.19
N ALA A 90 -6.12 -0.30 22.45
CA ALA A 90 -4.98 -1.13 22.83
C ALA A 90 -5.24 -2.61 22.44
N GLY A 91 -4.36 -3.14 21.58
CA GLY A 91 -4.48 -4.53 21.08
C GLY A 91 -5.54 -4.77 20.00
N GLY A 92 -6.32 -3.74 19.62
CA GLY A 92 -7.32 -3.78 18.55
C GLY A 92 -6.84 -3.17 17.23
N GLY A 93 -7.69 -3.28 16.20
CA GLY A 93 -7.56 -2.52 14.95
C GLY A 93 -8.14 -1.11 15.08
N PRO A 94 -8.10 -0.33 14.00
CA PRO A 94 -8.75 0.97 13.96
C PRO A 94 -10.26 0.84 14.09
N LYS A 95 -10.89 1.82 14.76
CA LYS A 95 -12.34 1.96 14.86
C LYS A 95 -12.79 3.35 14.45
N LEU A 96 -13.92 3.41 13.79
CA LEU A 96 -14.66 4.63 13.48
C LEU A 96 -15.97 4.57 14.28
N PRO A 97 -16.06 5.25 15.45
CA PRO A 97 -17.19 5.12 16.37
C PRO A 97 -18.54 5.53 15.76
N GLU A 98 -18.49 6.42 14.78
CA GLU A 98 -19.66 6.92 14.04
C GLU A 98 -19.57 6.47 12.57
N PRO A 99 -19.90 5.19 12.28
CA PRO A 99 -19.80 4.67 10.92
C PRO A 99 -20.84 5.31 10.00
N LEU A 100 -20.49 5.36 8.70
CA LEU A 100 -21.30 5.96 7.67
C LEU A 100 -22.45 5.02 7.28
N ARG A 101 -23.67 5.27 7.81
CA ARG A 101 -24.81 4.36 7.66
C ARG A 101 -25.99 4.93 6.88
N ASP A 102 -26.20 6.22 6.90
CA ASP A 102 -27.40 6.84 6.34
C ASP A 102 -27.10 7.92 5.26
N ALA A 103 -28.16 8.36 4.61
CA ALA A 103 -28.06 9.35 3.52
C ALA A 103 -27.61 10.72 4.04
N ALA A 104 -28.08 11.12 5.23
CA ALA A 104 -27.77 12.44 5.78
C ALA A 104 -26.26 12.56 6.10
N GLN A 105 -25.66 11.50 6.65
CA GLN A 105 -24.21 11.45 6.87
C GLN A 105 -23.44 11.57 5.54
N VAL A 106 -23.85 10.85 4.49
CA VAL A 106 -23.24 10.94 3.15
C VAL A 106 -23.39 12.35 2.57
N ASP A 107 -24.54 12.98 2.76
CA ASP A 107 -24.80 14.34 2.25
C ASP A 107 -24.01 15.42 2.99
N GLN A 108 -23.49 15.11 4.17
CA GLN A 108 -22.63 16.01 4.94
C GLN A 108 -21.15 15.90 4.55
N LEU A 109 -20.71 14.82 3.92
CA LEU A 109 -19.33 14.68 3.48
C LEU A 109 -18.96 15.80 2.50
N ARG A 110 -17.80 16.40 2.72
CA ARG A 110 -17.26 17.44 1.84
C ARG A 110 -15.83 17.08 1.45
N ARG A 111 -15.49 17.36 0.19
CA ARG A 111 -14.12 17.21 -0.29
C ARG A 111 -13.24 18.25 0.42
N PRO A 112 -12.22 17.81 1.18
CA PRO A 112 -11.30 18.70 1.86
C PRO A 112 -10.30 19.31 0.86
N ASP A 113 -9.71 20.45 1.24
CA ASP A 113 -8.44 20.85 0.66
C ASP A 113 -7.34 19.94 1.23
N VAL A 114 -6.79 19.07 0.37
CA VAL A 114 -5.79 18.07 0.75
C VAL A 114 -4.53 18.72 1.29
N SER A 115 -4.13 19.89 0.79
CA SER A 115 -2.94 20.60 1.24
C SER A 115 -3.03 21.07 2.71
N VAL A 116 -4.26 21.32 3.16
CA VAL A 116 -4.56 21.75 4.53
C VAL A 116 -4.89 20.54 5.43
N ALA A 117 -5.67 19.59 4.91
CA ALA A 117 -6.18 18.48 5.71
C ALA A 117 -5.18 17.32 5.88
N LEU A 118 -4.24 17.15 4.94
CA LEU A 118 -3.29 16.02 4.91
C LEU A 118 -1.83 16.47 4.71
N PRO A 119 -1.32 17.44 5.48
CA PRO A 119 0.01 18.04 5.25
C PRO A 119 1.17 17.14 5.71
N VAL A 120 0.93 16.22 6.65
CA VAL A 120 1.98 15.49 7.36
C VAL A 120 2.79 14.58 6.42
N VAL A 121 2.13 13.79 5.59
CA VAL A 121 2.84 12.85 4.70
C VAL A 121 3.67 13.58 3.63
N PRO A 122 3.17 14.60 2.92
CA PRO A 122 4.01 15.41 2.04
C PRO A 122 5.23 16.02 2.75
N GLU A 123 5.07 16.48 3.98
CA GLU A 123 6.19 17.01 4.76
C GLU A 123 7.18 15.91 5.18
N THR A 124 6.69 14.75 5.61
CA THR A 124 7.53 13.58 5.91
C THR A 124 8.38 13.17 4.70
N LEU A 125 7.78 13.17 3.50
CA LEU A 125 8.49 12.86 2.25
C LEU A 125 9.64 13.85 1.98
N ARG A 126 9.42 15.15 2.18
CA ARG A 126 10.46 16.17 2.01
C ARG A 126 11.60 15.95 2.99
N ARG A 127 11.30 15.70 4.28
CA ARG A 127 12.29 15.44 5.34
C ARG A 127 13.08 14.15 5.06
N PHE A 128 12.41 13.07 4.67
CA PHE A 128 13.08 11.82 4.30
C PHE A 128 14.06 12.04 3.15
N ARG A 129 13.64 12.72 2.08
CA ARG A 129 14.51 13.01 0.94
C ARG A 129 15.73 13.85 1.30
N ALA A 130 15.59 14.78 2.22
CA ALA A 130 16.72 15.54 2.76
C ALA A 130 17.67 14.66 3.59
N ALA A 131 17.13 13.73 4.38
CA ALA A 131 17.90 12.83 5.24
C ALA A 131 18.54 11.64 4.50
N ARG A 132 17.93 11.15 3.44
CA ARG A 132 18.36 9.97 2.65
C ARG A 132 18.18 10.21 1.13
N PRO A 133 18.93 11.17 0.56
CA PRO A 133 18.78 11.55 -0.85
C PRO A 133 19.11 10.41 -1.84
N GLU A 134 19.88 9.40 -1.42
CA GLU A 134 20.27 8.23 -2.21
C GLU A 134 19.20 7.13 -2.26
N THR A 135 18.15 7.23 -1.43
CA THR A 135 17.10 6.21 -1.32
C THR A 135 15.77 6.74 -1.83
N PRO A 136 15.18 6.14 -2.88
CA PRO A 136 13.85 6.53 -3.33
C PRO A 136 12.80 6.19 -2.28
N ILE A 137 11.79 7.05 -2.16
CA ILE A 137 10.67 6.85 -1.24
C ILE A 137 9.36 6.78 -2.01
N LEU A 138 8.51 5.82 -1.64
CA LEU A 138 7.15 5.67 -2.15
C LEU A 138 6.15 6.36 -1.23
N GLY A 139 5.16 6.99 -1.84
CA GLY A 139 3.96 7.43 -1.15
C GLY A 139 2.85 6.37 -1.21
N PHE A 140 1.76 6.57 -0.47
CA PHE A 140 0.61 5.67 -0.55
C PHE A 140 -0.69 6.29 -0.05
N ALA A 141 -1.80 5.62 -0.38
CA ALA A 141 -3.11 5.83 0.23
C ALA A 141 -3.92 4.52 0.25
N GLY A 142 -4.98 4.47 1.05
CA GLY A 142 -6.00 3.44 0.92
C GLY A 142 -6.80 3.63 -0.38
N ALA A 143 -7.19 2.51 -1.01
CA ALA A 143 -8.09 2.57 -2.15
C ALA A 143 -9.49 3.05 -1.74
N PRO A 144 -10.22 3.73 -2.63
CA PRO A 144 -11.56 4.22 -2.32
C PRO A 144 -12.50 3.15 -1.77
N PHE A 145 -12.49 1.93 -2.33
CA PHE A 145 -13.34 0.85 -1.85
C PHE A 145 -12.90 0.36 -0.45
N THR A 146 -11.61 0.20 -0.24
CA THR A 146 -11.07 -0.18 1.08
C THR A 146 -11.42 0.86 2.15
N LEU A 147 -11.35 2.14 1.83
CA LEU A 147 -11.75 3.22 2.75
C LEU A 147 -13.26 3.22 3.00
N LEU A 148 -14.08 3.02 1.96
CA LEU A 148 -15.53 2.87 2.10
C LEU A 148 -15.86 1.73 3.10
N CYS A 149 -15.18 0.58 2.97
CA CYS A 149 -15.36 -0.55 3.90
C CYS A 149 -15.16 -0.12 5.35
N TYR A 150 -14.06 0.54 5.67
CA TYR A 150 -13.80 1.03 7.03
C TYR A 150 -14.83 2.06 7.50
N MET A 151 -15.19 3.00 6.62
CA MET A 151 -16.16 4.05 6.94
C MET A 151 -17.54 3.48 7.23
N VAL A 152 -17.97 2.46 6.50
CA VAL A 152 -19.31 1.86 6.62
C VAL A 152 -19.37 0.82 7.75
N GLU A 153 -18.36 -0.05 7.87
CA GLU A 153 -18.33 -1.05 8.95
C GLU A 153 -18.02 -0.42 10.32
N GLY A 154 -17.28 0.69 10.34
CA GLY A 154 -16.80 1.31 11.57
C GLY A 154 -15.52 0.64 12.11
N GLY A 155 -14.85 -0.16 11.27
CA GLY A 155 -13.60 -0.87 11.62
C GLY A 155 -13.33 -2.04 10.69
N GLY A 156 -12.53 -3.01 11.17
CA GLY A 156 -12.39 -4.29 10.49
C GLY A 156 -13.63 -5.17 10.66
N SER A 157 -13.90 -6.02 9.68
CA SER A 157 -15.02 -6.97 9.70
C SER A 157 -14.60 -8.28 9.02
N ASP A 158 -15.20 -9.39 9.42
CA ASP A 158 -14.99 -10.66 8.75
C ASP A 158 -15.96 -10.84 7.55
N ASP A 159 -17.19 -10.36 7.69
CA ASP A 159 -18.27 -10.60 6.71
C ASP A 159 -18.60 -9.39 5.83
N TRP A 160 -18.23 -8.17 6.24
CA TRP A 160 -18.47 -6.92 5.51
C TRP A 160 -19.94 -6.70 5.14
N ILE A 161 -20.85 -7.06 6.07
CA ILE A 161 -22.30 -7.09 5.84
C ILE A 161 -22.84 -5.71 5.50
N GLU A 162 -22.47 -4.70 6.27
CA GLU A 162 -23.03 -3.34 6.07
C GLU A 162 -22.53 -2.71 4.76
N THR A 163 -21.27 -2.97 4.40
CA THR A 163 -20.73 -2.54 3.12
C THR A 163 -21.50 -3.20 1.97
N LYS A 164 -21.66 -4.52 2.00
CA LYS A 164 -22.39 -5.25 0.94
C LYS A 164 -23.87 -4.84 0.87
N LYS A 165 -24.52 -4.62 2.03
CA LYS A 165 -25.88 -4.06 2.07
C LYS A 165 -25.95 -2.71 1.38
N LEU A 166 -24.98 -1.81 1.63
CA LEU A 166 -24.94 -0.49 0.99
C LEU A 166 -24.84 -0.63 -0.54
N LEU A 167 -23.95 -1.50 -1.03
CA LEU A 167 -23.80 -1.73 -2.48
C LEU A 167 -25.10 -2.24 -3.13
N LEU A 168 -25.82 -3.13 -2.44
CA LEU A 168 -27.03 -3.78 -2.95
C LEU A 168 -28.29 -2.89 -2.82
N SER A 169 -28.44 -2.22 -1.67
CA SER A 169 -29.70 -1.49 -1.36
C SER A 169 -29.68 -0.02 -1.75
N ALA A 170 -28.48 0.57 -1.89
CA ALA A 170 -28.32 2.00 -2.22
C ALA A 170 -27.06 2.23 -3.09
N PRO A 171 -26.97 1.59 -4.28
CA PRO A 171 -25.77 1.63 -5.13
C PRO A 171 -25.35 3.04 -5.52
N ASP A 172 -26.29 3.96 -5.74
CA ASP A 172 -25.97 5.35 -6.10
C ASP A 172 -25.34 6.10 -4.91
N ARG A 173 -25.77 5.80 -3.69
CA ARG A 173 -25.12 6.33 -2.49
C ARG A 173 -23.69 5.79 -2.35
N ALA A 174 -23.50 4.49 -2.58
CA ALA A 174 -22.16 3.90 -2.58
C ALA A 174 -21.26 4.58 -3.61
N ARG A 175 -21.73 4.76 -4.85
CA ARG A 175 -20.98 5.46 -5.92
C ARG A 175 -20.64 6.89 -5.53
N LYS A 176 -21.60 7.65 -4.94
CA LYS A 176 -21.36 9.03 -4.48
C LYS A 176 -20.18 9.11 -3.49
N VAL A 177 -20.10 8.17 -2.53
CA VAL A 177 -18.99 8.11 -1.56
C VAL A 177 -17.70 7.67 -2.24
N LEU A 178 -17.75 6.65 -3.09
CA LEU A 178 -16.58 6.16 -3.82
C LEU A 178 -15.98 7.22 -4.73
N ASP A 179 -16.81 8.02 -5.40
CA ASP A 179 -16.37 9.13 -6.25
C ASP A 179 -15.66 10.22 -5.44
N LEU A 180 -16.23 10.59 -4.29
CA LEU A 180 -15.61 11.55 -3.38
C LEU A 180 -14.27 11.03 -2.87
N LEU A 181 -14.22 9.77 -2.41
CA LEU A 181 -12.98 9.14 -1.95
C LEU A 181 -11.95 9.06 -3.07
N ALA A 182 -12.36 8.74 -4.29
CA ALA A 182 -11.45 8.67 -5.43
C ALA A 182 -10.82 10.05 -5.74
N ASP A 183 -11.60 11.13 -5.66
CA ASP A 183 -11.08 12.48 -5.85
C ASP A 183 -10.08 12.86 -4.74
N VAL A 184 -10.41 12.62 -3.47
CA VAL A 184 -9.54 12.93 -2.34
C VAL A 184 -8.26 12.09 -2.36
N VAL A 185 -8.39 10.78 -2.61
CA VAL A 185 -7.24 9.87 -2.71
C VAL A 185 -6.33 10.28 -3.86
N GLY A 186 -6.89 10.61 -5.03
CA GLY A 186 -6.10 11.05 -6.18
C GLY A 186 -5.34 12.34 -5.91
N ASP A 187 -5.98 13.36 -5.33
CA ASP A 187 -5.34 14.61 -4.94
C ASP A 187 -4.25 14.39 -3.88
N TYR A 188 -4.52 13.53 -2.91
CA TYR A 188 -3.56 13.19 -1.86
C TYR A 188 -2.32 12.48 -2.40
N LEU A 189 -2.50 11.53 -3.32
CA LEU A 189 -1.38 10.88 -3.98
C LEU A 189 -0.59 11.85 -4.85
N GLN A 190 -1.26 12.78 -5.56
CA GLN A 190 -0.57 13.81 -6.32
C GLN A 190 0.26 14.72 -5.41
N SER A 191 -0.26 15.14 -4.26
CA SER A 191 0.49 15.95 -3.30
C SER A 191 1.75 15.24 -2.78
N GLN A 192 1.72 13.91 -2.69
CA GLN A 192 2.88 13.10 -2.32
C GLN A 192 3.93 13.05 -3.45
N ILE A 193 3.50 12.97 -4.72
CA ILE A 193 4.40 13.08 -5.87
C ILE A 193 5.04 14.47 -5.91
N ASP A 194 4.26 15.53 -5.71
CA ASP A 194 4.75 16.92 -5.69
C ASP A 194 5.75 17.15 -4.54
N ALA A 195 5.61 16.42 -3.43
CA ALA A 195 6.59 16.39 -2.34
C ALA A 195 7.83 15.51 -2.64
N GLY A 196 7.84 14.81 -3.80
CA GLY A 196 8.98 14.07 -4.33
C GLY A 196 8.98 12.58 -4.06
N ALA A 197 7.82 11.97 -3.88
CA ALA A 197 7.71 10.51 -3.93
C ALA A 197 8.13 9.99 -5.30
N ALA A 198 8.92 8.91 -5.33
CA ALA A 198 9.39 8.26 -6.57
C ALA A 198 8.29 7.44 -7.28
N GLY A 199 7.20 7.19 -6.61
CA GLY A 199 5.99 6.52 -7.05
C GLY A 199 4.99 6.47 -5.92
N VAL A 200 3.76 6.07 -6.21
CA VAL A 200 2.71 5.95 -5.20
C VAL A 200 1.98 4.61 -5.30
N GLN A 201 1.50 4.12 -4.17
CA GLN A 201 0.73 2.88 -4.10
C GLN A 201 -0.67 3.12 -3.54
N ILE A 202 -1.68 2.58 -4.22
CA ILE A 202 -3.04 2.42 -3.68
C ILE A 202 -3.15 1.02 -3.06
N PHE A 203 -3.55 0.96 -1.79
CA PHE A 203 -3.80 -0.28 -1.06
C PHE A 203 -5.29 -0.62 -1.10
N ASP A 204 -5.67 -1.61 -1.92
CA ASP A 204 -7.05 -2.10 -2.01
C ASP A 204 -7.19 -3.47 -1.32
N THR A 205 -6.96 -3.46 -0.01
CA THR A 205 -6.90 -4.65 0.83
C THR A 205 -8.22 -5.42 0.87
N TRP A 206 -9.35 -4.72 0.74
CA TRP A 206 -10.68 -5.32 0.88
C TRP A 206 -11.40 -5.57 -0.44
N ALA A 207 -10.80 -5.27 -1.59
CA ALA A 207 -11.39 -5.54 -2.91
C ALA A 207 -11.73 -7.03 -3.11
N GLY A 208 -10.97 -7.94 -2.49
CA GLY A 208 -11.18 -9.39 -2.60
C GLY A 208 -12.47 -9.93 -2.00
N ILE A 209 -13.23 -9.11 -1.23
CA ILE A 209 -14.55 -9.51 -0.73
C ILE A 209 -15.66 -9.42 -1.79
N LEU A 210 -15.36 -8.75 -2.92
CA LEU A 210 -16.31 -8.50 -3.99
C LEU A 210 -16.41 -9.67 -4.96
N SER A 211 -17.57 -9.84 -5.55
CA SER A 211 -17.71 -10.61 -6.77
C SER A 211 -17.00 -9.89 -7.93
N VAL A 212 -16.74 -10.60 -9.04
CA VAL A 212 -16.16 -9.99 -10.25
C VAL A 212 -17.02 -8.82 -10.75
N ASP A 213 -18.35 -8.98 -10.72
CA ASP A 213 -19.29 -7.97 -11.18
C ASP A 213 -19.36 -6.75 -10.25
N ASP A 214 -19.33 -6.99 -8.94
CA ASP A 214 -19.28 -5.89 -7.96
C ASP A 214 -17.95 -5.13 -8.04
N TYR A 215 -16.83 -5.83 -8.24
CA TYR A 215 -15.55 -5.18 -8.44
C TYR A 215 -15.59 -4.27 -9.68
N ARG A 216 -16.10 -4.79 -10.80
CA ARG A 216 -16.25 -4.02 -12.06
C ARG A 216 -17.18 -2.82 -11.90
N THR A 217 -18.22 -2.97 -11.05
CA THR A 217 -19.25 -1.94 -10.86
C THR A 217 -18.84 -0.84 -9.89
N PHE A 218 -18.09 -1.16 -8.83
CA PHE A 218 -17.83 -0.25 -7.72
C PHE A 218 -16.35 0.07 -7.51
N ALA A 219 -15.49 -0.94 -7.37
CA ALA A 219 -14.09 -0.71 -7.00
C ALA A 219 -13.24 -0.22 -8.19
N LEU A 220 -13.36 -0.87 -9.34
CA LEU A 220 -12.58 -0.56 -10.54
C LEU A 220 -12.75 0.90 -10.99
N PRO A 221 -13.98 1.44 -11.18
CA PRO A 221 -14.15 2.84 -11.61
C PRO A 221 -13.58 3.84 -10.61
N ALA A 222 -13.70 3.56 -9.31
CA ALA A 222 -13.18 4.44 -8.27
C ALA A 222 -11.64 4.46 -8.26
N VAL A 223 -10.98 3.31 -8.45
CA VAL A 223 -9.51 3.24 -8.60
C VAL A 223 -9.07 3.95 -9.87
N GLN A 224 -9.74 3.73 -11.01
CA GLN A 224 -9.47 4.44 -12.27
C GLN A 224 -9.53 5.95 -12.09
N ARG A 225 -10.59 6.46 -11.44
CA ARG A 225 -10.78 7.89 -11.17
C ARG A 225 -9.67 8.46 -10.29
N ALA A 226 -9.27 7.74 -9.24
CA ALA A 226 -8.19 8.17 -8.35
C ALA A 226 -6.85 8.22 -9.09
N LEU A 227 -6.48 7.14 -9.80
CA LEU A 227 -5.21 7.05 -10.51
C LEU A 227 -5.12 8.01 -11.70
N ALA A 228 -6.23 8.34 -12.35
CA ALA A 228 -6.27 9.31 -13.45
C ALA A 228 -5.82 10.73 -13.03
N ARG A 229 -5.91 11.05 -11.73
CA ARG A 229 -5.49 12.34 -11.15
C ARG A 229 -3.99 12.39 -10.85
N VAL A 230 -3.31 11.24 -10.78
CA VAL A 230 -1.88 11.14 -10.44
C VAL A 230 -1.04 11.21 -11.70
N LYS A 231 -0.08 12.16 -11.73
CA LYS A 231 0.82 12.42 -12.86
C LYS A 231 2.28 12.48 -12.40
N GLY A 232 3.19 12.20 -13.31
CA GLY A 232 4.62 12.45 -13.13
C GLY A 232 5.42 11.33 -12.47
N ALA A 233 4.76 10.29 -11.93
CA ALA A 233 5.45 9.14 -11.33
C ALA A 233 4.64 7.84 -11.49
N PRO A 234 5.29 6.65 -11.39
CA PRO A 234 4.61 5.37 -11.46
C PRO A 234 3.57 5.17 -10.35
N ARG A 235 2.45 4.52 -10.72
CA ARG A 235 1.32 4.24 -9.87
C ARG A 235 1.18 2.73 -9.67
N ILE A 236 1.18 2.28 -8.42
CA ILE A 236 1.09 0.88 -8.04
C ILE A 236 -0.31 0.62 -7.48
N HIS A 237 -1.01 -0.38 -7.99
CA HIS A 237 -2.27 -0.84 -7.42
C HIS A 237 -2.07 -2.22 -6.78
N PHE A 238 -2.16 -2.27 -5.45
CA PHE A 238 -2.09 -3.50 -4.68
C PHE A 238 -3.49 -3.95 -4.27
N THR A 239 -3.79 -5.23 -4.52
CA THR A 239 -5.04 -5.86 -4.11
C THR A 239 -4.75 -7.17 -3.35
N ARG A 240 -5.69 -7.59 -2.49
CA ARG A 240 -5.64 -8.86 -1.76
C ARG A 240 -6.83 -9.72 -2.16
N ASP A 241 -6.62 -11.05 -2.28
CA ASP A 241 -7.64 -12.05 -2.60
C ASP A 241 -8.32 -11.83 -3.98
N THR A 242 -7.59 -11.25 -4.94
CA THR A 242 -8.15 -10.78 -6.21
C THR A 242 -7.82 -11.64 -7.42
N MET A 243 -7.29 -12.85 -7.20
CA MET A 243 -6.98 -13.77 -8.29
C MET A 243 -8.14 -13.98 -9.28
N PRO A 244 -9.42 -14.08 -8.85
CA PRO A 244 -10.54 -14.28 -9.77
C PRO A 244 -10.73 -13.14 -10.79
N PHE A 245 -10.32 -11.92 -10.46
CA PHE A 245 -10.45 -10.75 -11.33
C PHE A 245 -9.14 -10.03 -11.63
N LEU A 246 -8.00 -10.73 -11.51
CA LEU A 246 -6.70 -10.18 -11.85
C LEU A 246 -6.64 -9.63 -13.29
N HIS A 247 -7.41 -10.20 -14.22
CA HIS A 247 -7.52 -9.69 -15.60
C HIS A 247 -8.05 -8.25 -15.66
N LEU A 248 -8.87 -7.82 -14.68
CA LEU A 248 -9.37 -6.44 -14.59
C LEU A 248 -8.32 -5.47 -14.00
N ALA A 249 -7.25 -5.98 -13.39
CA ALA A 249 -6.23 -5.14 -12.79
C ALA A 249 -5.54 -4.22 -13.80
N LYS A 250 -5.41 -4.65 -15.06
CA LYS A 250 -4.89 -3.80 -16.16
C LYS A 250 -5.79 -2.60 -16.48
N GLU A 251 -7.09 -2.74 -16.25
CA GLU A 251 -8.06 -1.71 -16.55
C GLU A 251 -8.03 -0.57 -15.53
N THR A 252 -7.37 -0.77 -14.38
CA THR A 252 -7.28 0.26 -13.31
C THR A 252 -6.51 1.50 -13.72
N GLY A 253 -5.67 1.40 -14.76
CA GLY A 253 -4.76 2.46 -15.17
C GLY A 253 -3.49 2.55 -14.32
N ALA A 254 -3.24 1.55 -13.44
CA ALA A 254 -1.98 1.43 -12.72
C ALA A 254 -0.85 1.00 -13.66
N ASP A 255 0.36 1.50 -13.38
CA ASP A 255 1.57 1.14 -14.11
C ASP A 255 2.17 -0.17 -13.61
N VAL A 256 1.89 -0.53 -12.35
CA VAL A 256 2.39 -1.74 -11.67
C VAL A 256 1.25 -2.42 -10.90
N ILE A 257 1.15 -3.74 -11.00
CA ILE A 257 0.16 -4.53 -10.26
C ILE A 257 0.82 -5.24 -9.09
N GLY A 258 0.40 -4.90 -7.87
CA GLY A 258 0.81 -5.56 -6.64
C GLY A 258 0.03 -6.85 -6.42
N LEU A 259 0.73 -7.94 -6.20
CA LEU A 259 0.17 -9.27 -5.99
C LEU A 259 0.22 -9.65 -4.50
N ASP A 260 -0.84 -10.24 -4.00
CA ASP A 260 -0.81 -10.88 -2.69
C ASP A 260 -0.12 -12.26 -2.73
N TRP A 261 0.13 -12.85 -1.57
CA TRP A 261 0.88 -14.10 -1.45
C TRP A 261 0.14 -15.34 -1.97
N ARG A 262 -1.17 -15.25 -2.24
CA ARG A 262 -1.97 -16.32 -2.82
C ARG A 262 -1.90 -16.36 -4.33
N ALA A 263 -1.43 -15.26 -4.93
CA ALA A 263 -1.29 -15.18 -6.37
C ALA A 263 -0.14 -16.09 -6.86
N ASP A 264 -0.44 -16.97 -7.81
CA ASP A 264 0.60 -17.66 -8.58
C ASP A 264 1.24 -16.68 -9.56
N VAL A 265 2.53 -16.41 -9.35
CA VAL A 265 3.28 -15.41 -10.14
C VAL A 265 3.38 -15.82 -11.61
N THR A 266 3.55 -17.11 -11.90
CA THR A 266 3.62 -17.63 -13.27
C THR A 266 2.31 -17.39 -14.01
N TRP A 267 1.18 -17.67 -13.33
CA TRP A 267 -0.14 -17.40 -13.90
C TRP A 267 -0.42 -15.90 -14.02
N ALA A 268 -0.04 -15.12 -13.00
CA ALA A 268 -0.17 -13.67 -13.04
C ALA A 268 0.56 -13.06 -14.25
N ARG A 269 1.78 -13.53 -14.57
CA ARG A 269 2.51 -13.12 -15.77
C ARG A 269 1.76 -13.47 -17.07
N LYS A 270 1.13 -14.65 -17.14
CA LYS A 270 0.30 -15.01 -18.32
C LYS A 270 -0.88 -14.06 -18.50
N VAL A 271 -1.53 -13.65 -17.41
CA VAL A 271 -2.69 -12.74 -17.46
C VAL A 271 -2.26 -11.29 -17.72
N LEU A 272 -1.22 -10.83 -17.03
CA LEU A 272 -0.79 -9.43 -17.06
C LEU A 272 0.19 -9.13 -18.21
N GLY A 273 0.87 -10.15 -18.78
CA GLY A 273 1.88 -9.97 -19.82
C GLY A 273 3.07 -9.17 -19.31
N ASP A 274 3.47 -8.15 -20.07
CA ASP A 274 4.63 -7.30 -19.77
C ASP A 274 4.34 -6.22 -18.69
N THR A 275 3.10 -6.12 -18.18
CA THR A 275 2.79 -5.19 -17.09
C THR A 275 3.69 -5.47 -15.90
N PRO A 276 4.42 -4.48 -15.36
CA PRO A 276 5.21 -4.63 -14.16
C PRO A 276 4.39 -5.17 -12.99
N ILE A 277 4.99 -6.07 -12.21
CA ILE A 277 4.37 -6.65 -11.02
C ILE A 277 5.21 -6.38 -9.78
N GLN A 278 4.53 -6.35 -8.64
CA GLN A 278 5.17 -6.23 -7.34
C GLN A 278 4.71 -7.35 -6.41
N GLY A 279 5.64 -7.94 -5.67
CA GLY A 279 5.31 -8.98 -4.67
C GLY A 279 6.21 -10.20 -4.81
N ASN A 280 5.84 -11.38 -4.27
CA ASN A 280 4.64 -11.59 -3.44
C ASN A 280 4.90 -12.63 -2.34
N LEU A 281 6.05 -12.55 -1.67
CA LEU A 281 6.38 -13.53 -0.63
C LEU A 281 5.34 -13.50 0.50
N ASP A 282 4.86 -14.68 0.92
CA ASP A 282 4.03 -14.82 2.12
C ASP A 282 4.79 -14.25 3.34
N PRO A 283 4.23 -13.25 4.07
CA PRO A 283 4.88 -12.71 5.26
C PRO A 283 5.20 -13.75 6.32
N ILE A 284 4.43 -14.84 6.39
CA ILE A 284 4.66 -15.93 7.34
C ILE A 284 5.87 -16.78 6.94
N ALA A 285 6.30 -16.77 5.70
CA ALA A 285 7.52 -17.43 5.29
C ALA A 285 8.76 -16.94 6.04
N LEU A 286 8.74 -15.67 6.52
CA LEU A 286 9.83 -15.07 7.30
C LEU A 286 10.05 -15.69 8.69
N TYR A 287 9.15 -16.56 9.14
CA TYR A 287 9.32 -17.36 10.36
C TYR A 287 10.10 -18.68 10.12
N GLY A 288 10.34 -19.01 8.86
CA GLY A 288 11.04 -20.23 8.47
C GLY A 288 12.56 -20.11 8.52
N PRO A 289 13.26 -21.24 8.29
CA PRO A 289 14.71 -21.24 8.15
C PRO A 289 15.18 -20.41 6.95
N ALA A 290 16.39 -19.83 7.06
CA ALA A 290 16.97 -18.96 6.03
C ALA A 290 17.03 -19.62 4.64
N ASP A 291 17.39 -20.90 4.55
CA ASP A 291 17.44 -21.63 3.27
C ASP A 291 16.04 -21.77 2.62
N THR A 292 15.00 -21.93 3.44
CA THR A 292 13.62 -21.99 2.94
C THR A 292 13.16 -20.63 2.44
N ILE A 293 13.51 -19.55 3.16
CA ILE A 293 13.23 -18.18 2.74
C ILE A 293 13.92 -17.89 1.41
N THR A 294 15.23 -18.19 1.33
CA THR A 294 16.05 -17.99 0.13
C THR A 294 15.46 -18.72 -1.08
N ARG A 295 15.12 -20.00 -0.92
CA ARG A 295 14.51 -20.80 -2.00
C ARG A 295 13.19 -20.19 -2.49
N LYS A 296 12.31 -19.75 -1.56
CA LYS A 296 11.03 -19.10 -1.92
C LYS A 296 11.24 -17.75 -2.63
N VAL A 297 12.18 -16.94 -2.15
CA VAL A 297 12.55 -15.66 -2.80
C VAL A 297 13.02 -15.92 -4.23
N HIS A 298 13.91 -16.86 -4.44
CA HIS A 298 14.44 -17.18 -5.76
C HIS A 298 13.34 -17.69 -6.69
N ALA A 299 12.47 -18.59 -6.22
CA ALA A 299 11.34 -19.09 -7.01
C ALA A 299 10.40 -17.97 -7.48
N ILE A 300 10.10 -16.99 -6.61
CA ILE A 300 9.29 -15.83 -6.98
C ILE A 300 10.01 -14.98 -8.05
N CYS A 301 11.30 -14.70 -7.85
CA CYS A 301 12.08 -13.93 -8.82
C CYS A 301 12.17 -14.64 -10.19
N ASP A 302 12.34 -15.97 -10.19
CA ASP A 302 12.39 -16.77 -11.42
C ASP A 302 11.03 -16.75 -12.16
N ALA A 303 9.94 -16.93 -11.41
CA ALA A 303 8.58 -16.86 -11.98
C ALA A 303 8.21 -15.45 -12.49
N ALA A 304 8.67 -14.41 -11.81
CA ALA A 304 8.43 -13.02 -12.20
C ALA A 304 9.24 -12.61 -13.44
N GLY A 305 10.38 -13.23 -13.67
CA GLY A 305 11.29 -12.89 -14.76
C GLY A 305 12.17 -11.67 -14.48
N PRO A 306 13.13 -11.37 -15.38
CA PRO A 306 14.19 -10.37 -15.14
C PRO A 306 13.74 -8.92 -15.31
N VAL A 307 12.54 -8.68 -15.85
CA VAL A 307 12.06 -7.33 -16.22
C VAL A 307 10.72 -7.06 -15.54
N GLY A 308 10.53 -5.83 -15.05
CA GLY A 308 9.26 -5.38 -14.49
C GLY A 308 8.86 -6.13 -13.21
N HIS A 309 9.82 -6.45 -12.33
CA HIS A 309 9.54 -7.05 -11.03
C HIS A 309 10.13 -6.21 -9.89
N VAL A 310 9.27 -5.80 -8.97
CA VAL A 310 9.65 -5.23 -7.67
C VAL A 310 9.39 -6.29 -6.61
N PHE A 311 10.43 -6.76 -5.93
CA PHE A 311 10.25 -7.74 -4.88
C PHE A 311 9.62 -7.11 -3.63
N ASN A 312 8.58 -7.74 -3.12
CA ASN A 312 7.87 -7.35 -1.91
C ASN A 312 7.27 -8.58 -1.21
N LEU A 313 6.77 -8.38 -0.01
CA LEU A 313 5.84 -9.33 0.60
C LEU A 313 4.46 -9.21 -0.09
N GLY A 314 3.70 -10.30 -0.06
CA GLY A 314 2.32 -10.31 -0.54
C GLY A 314 1.30 -9.65 0.39
N HIS A 315 1.73 -9.16 1.55
CA HIS A 315 1.01 -8.31 2.50
C HIS A 315 1.99 -7.70 3.51
N GLY A 316 1.50 -6.86 4.42
CA GLY A 316 2.34 -6.27 5.47
C GLY A 316 2.97 -7.31 6.39
N ILE A 317 4.23 -7.08 6.76
CA ILE A 317 4.95 -7.87 7.75
C ILE A 317 4.20 -7.92 9.09
N THR A 318 4.31 -9.03 9.82
CA THR A 318 3.61 -9.21 11.09
C THR A 318 4.44 -8.67 12.27
N PRO A 319 3.79 -8.26 13.39
CA PRO A 319 4.49 -7.64 14.51
C PRO A 319 5.50 -8.54 15.25
N LYS A 320 5.41 -9.86 15.07
CA LYS A 320 6.29 -10.85 15.72
C LYS A 320 7.29 -11.48 14.75
N THR A 321 7.40 -10.96 13.53
CA THR A 321 8.33 -11.49 12.53
C THR A 321 9.77 -11.41 13.04
N PRO A 322 10.54 -12.52 12.98
CA PRO A 322 11.94 -12.52 13.36
C PRO A 322 12.77 -11.63 12.43
N ILE A 323 13.63 -10.80 13.00
CA ILE A 323 14.55 -9.92 12.23
C ILE A 323 15.44 -10.76 11.30
N ALA A 324 15.96 -11.90 11.78
CA ALA A 324 16.78 -12.80 10.97
C ALA A 324 16.06 -13.30 9.70
N GLY A 325 14.73 -13.48 9.74
CA GLY A 325 13.95 -13.83 8.56
C GLY A 325 13.89 -12.70 7.53
N VAL A 326 13.80 -11.45 8.00
CA VAL A 326 13.84 -10.27 7.12
C VAL A 326 15.24 -10.12 6.50
N GLU A 327 16.30 -10.28 7.29
CA GLU A 327 17.68 -10.24 6.82
C GLU A 327 17.93 -11.31 5.76
N ALA A 328 17.46 -12.55 5.99
CA ALA A 328 17.57 -13.64 5.02
C ALA A 328 16.85 -13.32 3.70
N MET A 329 15.64 -12.76 3.76
CA MET A 329 14.89 -12.33 2.58
C MET A 329 15.64 -11.24 1.79
N VAL A 330 16.10 -10.20 2.47
CA VAL A 330 16.82 -9.08 1.84
C VAL A 330 18.13 -9.57 1.21
N ALA A 331 18.88 -10.41 1.92
CA ALA A 331 20.11 -11.01 1.39
C ALA A 331 19.84 -11.88 0.15
N ALA A 332 18.78 -12.70 0.19
CA ALA A 332 18.39 -13.54 -0.94
C ALA A 332 18.04 -12.73 -2.20
N VAL A 333 17.27 -11.62 -2.07
CA VAL A 333 16.97 -10.75 -3.21
C VAL A 333 18.23 -10.04 -3.72
N LYS A 334 19.09 -9.55 -2.81
CA LYS A 334 20.33 -8.85 -3.18
C LYS A 334 21.38 -9.75 -3.84
N SER A 335 21.34 -11.05 -3.57
CA SER A 335 22.24 -12.04 -4.22
C SER A 335 21.85 -12.35 -5.67
N ARG A 336 20.60 -12.06 -6.07
CA ARG A 336 20.16 -12.26 -7.47
C ARG A 336 20.93 -11.36 -8.43
N ARG A 337 21.12 -11.89 -9.65
CA ARG A 337 21.62 -11.13 -10.79
C ARG A 337 20.74 -11.47 -11.97
N ASN A 338 20.22 -10.44 -12.61
CA ASN A 338 19.52 -10.61 -13.86
C ASN A 338 20.57 -10.74 -14.98
N PRO A 339 20.30 -11.54 -16.03
CA PRO A 339 21.19 -11.68 -17.16
C PRO A 339 21.40 -10.39 -17.92
#